data_84adc94a00148348804c9e5b4d2cfeeb
#
_entry.id   84adc94a00148348804c9e5b4d2cfeeb
#
_cell.length_a   1.000
_cell.length_b   1.000
_cell.length_c   1.000
_cell.angle_alpha   90.00
_cell.angle_beta   90.00
_cell.angle_gamma   90.00
#
_symmetry.space_group_name_H-M   'P 1'
#
loop_
_entity.id
_entity.type
_entity.pdbx_description
1 polymer ?
#
loop_
_entity_poly.entity_id
_entity_poly.type
_entity_poly.pdbx_seq_one_letter_code
_entity_poly.pdbx_strand_id
1 'polypeptide(L)'
;MKNLLGLLILFVFAANVFAQKPETFDIISFKTPSGWQKEVGKNAVQLGVEDSTTGGMCLITMFKPLPGGNDSKVNFESAWKTIVKETVSVSGEPQMQSPMSENGWTAESGLAQYESDGRKGVVLLVTLSGQDKMINILILTNTDKYQPEIGAFLESVDLPKIKVTAVESKIKPTEIKPTEITQPARKSDYKFSTTNFDDGWIGTEQEDWVSVTKGNTKVLIHYPNKAADEYNSVLLDGLKNAWDILVAPKYSSATNMEFKPNSGGGGGALEFAEAEMVEKSTGKTVYVVLFKKNYSNGSGKYLEFISMNKNSFEQEFGVYDKNDTWGRSPIYDKLASMANYNKFAVAPSDLKGSWTNNFTGMIQYANIYTGADAGASVTASAARYVFGAGNTYKWDVSVANGMVGNIKFQSVNSSGKFSVPNSWQVTFSNIQGKPKTYSASFAAVKGARILWLDSTAFGKVN
;
A
#
# COMPACT_ATOMS: atom_id res chain seq x y z
N MET A 1 -23.18 29.21 10.08
CA MET A 1 -22.50 28.11 9.37
C MET A 1 -22.02 28.41 7.93
N LYS A 2 -22.36 29.56 7.31
CA LYS A 2 -21.83 29.92 5.98
C LYS A 2 -20.39 30.47 5.98
N ASN A 3 -19.81 30.77 7.12
CA ASN A 3 -18.50 31.39 7.26
C ASN A 3 -17.36 30.43 7.65
N LEU A 4 -17.65 29.13 7.79
CA LEU A 4 -16.63 28.11 8.17
C LEU A 4 -15.76 27.64 6.97
N LEU A 5 -16.13 28.03 5.76
CA LEU A 5 -15.45 27.57 4.52
C LEU A 5 -14.28 28.46 4.11
N GLY A 6 -13.95 29.48 4.90
CA GLY A 6 -12.92 30.46 4.57
C GLY A 6 -11.68 30.43 5.43
N LEU A 7 -11.32 29.26 6.05
CA LEU A 7 -10.12 29.18 6.88
C LEU A 7 -8.87 29.06 5.99
N LEU A 8 -8.47 30.20 5.43
CA LEU A 8 -7.14 30.38 4.88
C LEU A 8 -6.20 30.57 6.07
N ILE A 9 -5.46 29.54 6.47
CA ILE A 9 -4.42 29.66 7.50
C ILE A 9 -3.26 30.43 6.89
N LEU A 10 -3.30 31.76 7.09
CA LEU A 10 -2.16 32.62 6.82
C LEU A 10 -1.26 32.53 8.05
N PHE A 11 -0.10 31.84 7.93
CA PHE A 11 0.92 31.84 8.96
C PHE A 11 1.53 33.24 9.06
N VAL A 12 1.06 34.04 10.03
CA VAL A 12 1.69 35.31 10.42
C VAL A 12 2.34 35.10 11.78
N PHE A 13 3.67 35.22 11.81
CA PHE A 13 4.43 35.24 13.04
C PHE A 13 4.02 36.42 13.93
N ALA A 14 3.44 36.13 15.10
CA ALA A 14 3.33 37.10 16.19
C ALA A 14 3.60 36.39 17.51
N ALA A 15 4.75 36.72 18.08
CA ALA A 15 5.20 36.24 19.38
C ALA A 15 4.42 36.88 20.53
N ASN A 16 3.79 36.02 21.37
CA ASN A 16 3.66 36.19 22.83
C ASN A 16 2.99 34.92 23.38
N VAL A 17 3.81 33.96 23.80
CA VAL A 17 3.31 32.71 24.37
C VAL A 17 3.93 32.52 25.74
N PHE A 18 3.10 32.36 26.75
CA PHE A 18 3.50 31.77 28.03
C PHE A 18 4.22 30.46 27.75
N ALA A 19 5.47 30.33 28.23
CA ALA A 19 6.35 29.21 27.91
C ALA A 19 5.86 27.90 28.53
N GLN A 20 4.91 27.23 27.87
CA GLN A 20 4.62 25.83 28.19
C GLN A 20 5.81 24.96 27.78
N LYS A 21 6.21 24.07 28.68
CA LYS A 21 7.32 23.15 28.43
C LYS A 21 6.92 22.16 27.35
N PRO A 22 7.72 21.95 26.28
CA PRO A 22 7.46 20.92 25.29
C PRO A 22 7.38 19.54 25.93
N GLU A 23 6.47 18.74 25.46
CA GLU A 23 6.28 17.34 25.82
C GLU A 23 6.69 16.45 24.63
N THR A 24 6.97 15.17 24.90
CA THR A 24 7.39 14.25 23.85
C THR A 24 6.55 12.98 23.88
N PHE A 25 6.10 12.55 22.72
CA PHE A 25 5.46 11.27 22.51
C PHE A 25 6.12 10.57 21.31
N ASP A 26 6.87 9.49 21.58
CA ASP A 26 7.77 8.84 20.63
C ASP A 26 8.80 9.86 20.06
N ILE A 27 8.79 10.13 18.77
CA ILE A 27 9.66 11.12 18.10
C ILE A 27 9.03 12.51 17.99
N ILE A 28 7.80 12.68 18.45
CA ILE A 28 7.02 13.90 18.28
C ILE A 28 7.16 14.78 19.50
N SER A 29 7.61 16.01 19.33
CA SER A 29 7.58 17.04 20.38
C SER A 29 6.40 17.98 20.13
N PHE A 30 5.68 18.38 21.18
CA PHE A 30 4.50 19.21 21.07
C PHE A 30 4.21 19.96 22.38
N LYS A 31 3.28 20.89 22.34
CA LYS A 31 2.79 21.59 23.54
C LYS A 31 1.30 21.33 23.70
N THR A 32 0.89 20.83 24.87
CA THR A 32 -0.54 20.66 25.19
C THR A 32 -1.21 22.03 25.37
N PRO A 33 -2.31 22.36 24.70
CA PRO A 33 -3.01 23.62 24.93
C PRO A 33 -3.43 23.79 26.40
N SER A 34 -3.39 25.02 26.91
CA SER A 34 -3.69 25.29 28.32
C SER A 34 -5.15 24.97 28.65
N GLY A 35 -5.38 24.27 29.75
CA GLY A 35 -6.72 23.90 30.20
C GLY A 35 -7.34 22.70 29.48
N TRP A 36 -6.64 22.08 28.53
CA TRP A 36 -7.11 20.87 27.87
C TRP A 36 -6.81 19.63 28.71
N GLN A 37 -7.73 18.69 28.71
CA GLN A 37 -7.51 17.37 29.29
C GLN A 37 -6.58 16.58 28.37
N LYS A 38 -5.64 15.82 28.98
CA LYS A 38 -4.72 14.97 28.24
C LYS A 38 -4.80 13.53 28.72
N GLU A 39 -4.91 12.61 27.77
CA GLU A 39 -4.81 11.19 27.99
C GLU A 39 -3.67 10.60 27.14
N VAL A 40 -2.77 9.86 27.78
CA VAL A 40 -1.64 9.23 27.10
C VAL A 40 -1.84 7.73 27.08
N GLY A 41 -2.13 7.23 25.90
CA GLY A 41 -2.21 5.80 25.62
C GLY A 41 -0.89 5.25 25.03
N LYS A 42 -0.83 3.96 24.84
CA LYS A 42 0.34 3.28 24.25
C LYS A 42 0.60 3.71 22.79
N ASN A 43 -0.44 3.97 22.03
CA ASN A 43 -0.38 4.21 20.58
C ASN A 43 -0.86 5.61 20.17
N ALA A 44 -1.38 6.39 21.10
CA ALA A 44 -1.84 7.74 20.82
C ALA A 44 -1.84 8.60 22.09
N VAL A 45 -1.77 9.92 21.86
CA VAL A 45 -2.07 10.95 22.87
C VAL A 45 -3.34 11.64 22.42
N GLN A 46 -4.29 11.80 23.34
CA GLN A 46 -5.51 12.56 23.13
C GLN A 46 -5.51 13.83 23.97
N LEU A 47 -5.88 14.93 23.34
CA LEU A 47 -6.06 16.23 23.98
C LEU A 47 -7.49 16.65 23.72
N GLY A 48 -8.25 16.87 24.78
CA GLY A 48 -9.67 17.17 24.67
C GLY A 48 -10.09 18.39 25.48
N VAL A 49 -11.06 19.13 24.96
CA VAL A 49 -11.75 20.21 25.69
C VAL A 49 -13.21 20.20 25.30
N GLU A 50 -14.07 20.46 26.30
CA GLU A 50 -15.52 20.60 26.10
C GLU A 50 -16.02 21.82 26.91
N ASP A 51 -16.84 22.62 26.26
CA ASP A 51 -17.58 23.68 26.90
C ASP A 51 -18.97 23.15 27.29
N SER A 52 -19.14 22.82 28.55
CA SER A 52 -20.39 22.27 29.06
C SER A 52 -21.62 23.22 28.90
N THR A 53 -21.39 24.52 28.70
CA THR A 53 -22.44 25.52 28.53
C THR A 53 -23.01 25.52 27.13
N THR A 54 -22.13 25.34 26.11
CA THR A 54 -22.50 25.42 24.69
C THR A 54 -22.50 24.06 24.00
N GLY A 55 -21.92 23.01 24.62
CA GLY A 55 -21.67 21.73 24.00
C GLY A 55 -20.58 21.79 22.91
N GLY A 56 -19.86 22.91 22.85
CA GLY A 56 -18.72 23.06 21.94
C GLY A 56 -17.53 22.21 22.39
N MET A 57 -16.97 21.40 21.50
CA MET A 57 -15.88 20.49 21.81
C MET A 57 -14.76 20.52 20.77
N CYS A 58 -13.57 20.18 21.22
CA CYS A 58 -12.46 19.82 20.34
C CYS A 58 -11.70 18.62 20.92
N LEU A 59 -11.35 17.67 20.05
CA LEU A 59 -10.52 16.52 20.35
C LEU A 59 -9.39 16.46 19.34
N ILE A 60 -8.15 16.44 19.82
CA ILE A 60 -6.95 16.20 19.02
C ILE A 60 -6.41 14.82 19.41
N THR A 61 -6.27 13.93 18.44
CA THR A 61 -5.64 12.62 18.62
C THR A 61 -4.37 12.56 17.79
N MET A 62 -3.24 12.49 18.45
CA MET A 62 -1.93 12.32 17.84
C MET A 62 -1.51 10.86 17.95
N PHE A 63 -1.34 10.21 16.81
CA PHE A 63 -0.98 8.79 16.74
C PHE A 63 0.53 8.58 16.80
N LYS A 64 0.93 7.46 17.37
CA LYS A 64 2.33 7.01 17.33
C LYS A 64 2.79 6.89 15.87
N PRO A 65 4.07 7.23 15.56
CA PRO A 65 4.61 7.07 14.23
C PRO A 65 4.40 5.66 13.67
N LEU A 66 3.91 5.60 12.46
CA LEU A 66 3.72 4.38 11.69
C LEU A 66 4.72 4.35 10.53
N PRO A 67 5.06 3.16 10.00
CA PRO A 67 5.77 3.09 8.73
C PRO A 67 5.00 3.86 7.65
N GLY A 68 5.68 4.72 6.91
CA GLY A 68 5.12 5.50 5.80
C GLY A 68 5.89 5.26 4.51
N GLY A 69 5.23 5.42 3.36
CA GLY A 69 5.88 5.46 2.06
C GLY A 69 6.54 6.82 1.78
N ASN A 70 7.29 6.89 0.68
CA ASN A 70 7.92 8.13 0.23
C ASN A 70 6.94 9.14 -0.36
N ASP A 71 5.71 8.72 -0.66
CA ASP A 71 4.66 9.57 -1.20
C ASP A 71 3.73 10.04 -0.07
N SER A 72 3.84 11.33 0.27
CA SER A 72 3.06 11.96 1.35
C SER A 72 1.56 11.95 1.06
N LYS A 73 1.16 12.10 -0.20
CA LYS A 73 -0.24 12.09 -0.61
C LYS A 73 -0.85 10.71 -0.42
N VAL A 74 -0.15 9.66 -0.81
CA VAL A 74 -0.59 8.27 -0.61
C VAL A 74 -0.70 7.94 0.89
N ASN A 75 0.24 8.41 1.70
CA ASN A 75 0.19 8.26 3.16
C ASN A 75 -1.06 8.94 3.74
N PHE A 76 -1.36 10.16 3.28
CA PHE A 76 -2.56 10.89 3.69
C PHE A 76 -3.84 10.17 3.27
N GLU A 77 -3.96 9.75 2.01
CA GLU A 77 -5.14 9.05 1.49
C GLU A 77 -5.41 7.75 2.26
N SER A 78 -4.35 7.00 2.57
CA SER A 78 -4.42 5.81 3.42
C SER A 78 -4.91 6.15 4.83
N ALA A 79 -4.32 7.17 5.45
CA ALA A 79 -4.72 7.61 6.79
C ALA A 79 -6.14 8.19 6.82
N TRP A 80 -6.56 8.93 5.78
CA TRP A 80 -7.93 9.42 5.66
C TRP A 80 -8.93 8.28 5.65
N LYS A 81 -8.66 7.24 4.88
CA LYS A 81 -9.51 6.05 4.78
C LYS A 81 -9.55 5.27 6.10
N THR A 82 -8.40 5.04 6.72
CA THR A 82 -8.26 4.14 7.89
C THR A 82 -8.45 4.83 9.24
N ILE A 83 -8.35 6.16 9.30
CA ILE A 83 -8.53 6.91 10.54
C ILE A 83 -9.82 7.72 10.48
N VAL A 84 -10.00 8.57 9.45
CA VAL A 84 -11.15 9.48 9.41
C VAL A 84 -12.44 8.73 9.11
N LYS A 85 -12.50 7.98 7.99
CA LYS A 85 -13.73 7.28 7.57
C LYS A 85 -14.15 6.17 8.55
N GLU A 86 -13.23 5.67 9.38
CA GLU A 86 -13.52 4.69 10.44
C GLU A 86 -13.94 5.36 11.76
N THR A 87 -13.62 6.63 11.95
CA THR A 87 -13.93 7.36 13.20
C THR A 87 -15.24 8.13 13.09
N VAL A 88 -15.51 8.73 11.93
CA VAL A 88 -16.69 9.57 11.71
C VAL A 88 -17.27 9.40 10.31
N SER A 89 -18.59 9.57 10.18
CA SER A 89 -19.25 9.63 8.88
C SER A 89 -19.01 10.99 8.23
N VAL A 90 -18.18 11.03 7.18
CA VAL A 90 -17.87 12.25 6.46
C VAL A 90 -18.75 12.44 5.23
N SER A 91 -19.09 13.70 4.93
CA SER A 91 -19.88 14.08 3.76
C SER A 91 -18.95 14.40 2.59
N GLY A 92 -18.55 13.37 1.82
CA GLY A 92 -17.71 13.54 0.62
C GLY A 92 -16.22 13.38 0.84
N GLU A 93 -15.43 13.71 -0.18
CA GLU A 93 -13.96 13.65 -0.14
C GLU A 93 -13.38 14.87 0.61
N PRO A 94 -12.15 14.75 1.18
CA PRO A 94 -11.55 15.83 1.92
C PRO A 94 -11.23 17.03 1.04
N GLN A 95 -11.48 18.23 1.56
CA GLN A 95 -10.93 19.45 0.97
C GLN A 95 -9.46 19.54 1.34
N MET A 96 -8.58 19.25 0.38
CA MET A 96 -7.13 19.24 0.57
C MET A 96 -6.57 20.65 0.69
N GLN A 97 -5.55 20.80 1.53
CA GLN A 97 -4.70 21.98 1.60
C GLN A 97 -3.41 21.76 0.78
N SER A 98 -2.73 22.83 0.43
CA SER A 98 -1.41 22.73 -0.22
C SER A 98 -0.41 22.03 0.72
N PRO A 99 0.34 21.02 0.24
CA PRO A 99 1.32 20.33 1.08
C PRO A 99 2.45 21.29 1.51
N MET A 100 2.97 21.08 2.71
CA MET A 100 4.08 21.82 3.28
C MET A 100 5.25 20.89 3.58
N SER A 101 6.47 21.28 3.18
CA SER A 101 7.67 20.48 3.43
C SER A 101 8.69 21.27 4.24
N GLU A 102 9.12 20.70 5.36
CA GLU A 102 10.12 21.28 6.22
C GLU A 102 10.98 20.20 6.90
N ASN A 103 12.28 20.43 7.01
CA ASN A 103 13.24 19.55 7.69
C ASN A 103 13.21 18.08 7.22
N GLY A 104 12.81 17.82 5.95
CA GLY A 104 12.70 16.48 5.39
C GLY A 104 11.39 15.75 5.72
N TRP A 105 10.44 16.44 6.32
CA TRP A 105 9.07 15.99 6.51
C TRP A 105 8.13 16.74 5.59
N THR A 106 7.12 16.06 5.05
CA THR A 106 6.05 16.64 4.24
C THR A 106 4.73 16.46 4.97
N ALA A 107 4.03 17.56 5.20
CA ALA A 107 2.69 17.58 5.78
C ALA A 107 1.65 17.65 4.67
N GLU A 108 0.77 16.65 4.62
CA GLU A 108 -0.47 16.67 3.86
C GLU A 108 -1.63 16.90 4.84
N SER A 109 -2.59 17.74 4.47
CA SER A 109 -3.76 17.96 5.30
C SER A 109 -5.04 18.10 4.50
N GLY A 110 -6.14 17.64 5.08
CA GLY A 110 -7.46 17.71 4.47
C GLY A 110 -8.55 17.77 5.52
N LEU A 111 -9.63 18.47 5.20
CA LEU A 111 -10.76 18.67 6.10
C LEU A 111 -12.09 18.27 5.41
N ALA A 112 -13.03 17.77 6.21
CA ALA A 112 -14.39 17.50 5.76
C ALA A 112 -15.40 17.80 6.87
N GLN A 113 -16.66 17.96 6.47
CA GLN A 113 -17.76 17.96 7.44
C GLN A 113 -18.08 16.50 7.83
N TYR A 114 -18.36 16.28 9.10
CA TYR A 114 -18.84 14.99 9.60
C TYR A 114 -20.17 15.13 10.36
N GLU A 115 -20.88 14.01 10.42
CA GLU A 115 -22.03 13.85 11.29
C GLU A 115 -21.87 12.51 12.06
N SER A 116 -21.92 12.58 13.40
CA SER A 116 -21.87 11.40 14.27
C SER A 116 -22.84 11.61 15.42
N ASP A 117 -23.73 10.64 15.67
CA ASP A 117 -24.74 10.66 16.74
C ASP A 117 -25.57 11.94 16.77
N GLY A 118 -25.95 12.47 15.59
CA GLY A 118 -26.71 13.70 15.44
C GLY A 118 -25.93 14.99 15.68
N ARG A 119 -24.64 14.91 15.97
CA ARG A 119 -23.72 16.05 16.09
C ARG A 119 -22.99 16.29 14.77
N LYS A 120 -22.96 17.53 14.34
CA LYS A 120 -22.27 17.98 13.14
C LYS A 120 -21.00 18.73 13.52
N GLY A 121 -19.91 18.47 12.80
CA GLY A 121 -18.64 19.13 13.04
C GLY A 121 -17.73 19.09 11.83
N VAL A 122 -16.48 19.44 12.06
CA VAL A 122 -15.39 19.39 11.09
C VAL A 122 -14.32 18.41 11.59
N VAL A 123 -13.89 17.53 10.71
CA VAL A 123 -12.72 16.67 10.89
C VAL A 123 -11.58 17.23 10.07
N LEU A 124 -10.40 17.37 10.68
CA LEU A 124 -9.14 17.68 10.03
C LEU A 124 -8.17 16.53 10.29
N LEU A 125 -7.58 15.99 9.23
CA LEU A 125 -6.45 15.09 9.32
C LEU A 125 -5.20 15.79 8.82
N VAL A 126 -4.12 15.69 9.59
CA VAL A 126 -2.76 16.08 9.17
C VAL A 126 -1.90 14.84 9.20
N THR A 127 -1.27 14.51 8.07
CA THR A 127 -0.32 13.39 7.94
C THR A 127 1.06 13.94 7.62
N LEU A 128 2.01 13.73 8.54
CA LEU A 128 3.41 14.13 8.40
C LEU A 128 4.22 12.93 7.91
N SER A 129 4.84 13.02 6.75
CA SER A 129 5.57 11.92 6.10
C SER A 129 7.05 12.23 5.98
N GLY A 130 7.92 11.32 6.43
CA GLY A 130 9.38 11.44 6.35
C GLY A 130 10.09 10.27 7.03
N GLN A 131 11.34 9.96 6.64
CA GLN A 131 12.14 8.85 7.22
C GLN A 131 11.42 7.49 7.19
N ASP A 132 10.75 7.16 6.10
CA ASP A 132 9.93 5.95 5.97
C ASP A 132 8.87 5.81 7.09
N LYS A 133 8.42 6.94 7.62
CA LYS A 133 7.39 7.04 8.66
C LYS A 133 6.29 7.99 8.26
N MET A 134 5.11 7.74 8.80
CA MET A 134 4.02 8.70 8.82
C MET A 134 3.51 8.91 10.24
N ILE A 135 3.13 10.13 10.55
CA ILE A 135 2.54 10.54 11.81
C ILE A 135 1.19 11.17 11.49
N ASN A 136 0.14 10.70 12.13
CA ASN A 136 -1.19 11.19 11.89
C ASN A 136 -1.70 11.97 13.09
N ILE A 137 -2.28 13.13 12.84
CA ILE A 137 -2.94 13.97 13.82
C ILE A 137 -4.38 14.17 13.33
N LEU A 138 -5.33 13.61 14.07
CA LEU A 138 -6.76 13.74 13.82
C LEU A 138 -7.34 14.80 14.75
N ILE A 139 -8.07 15.75 14.21
CA ILE A 139 -8.73 16.81 14.95
C ILE A 139 -10.23 16.80 14.63
N LEU A 140 -11.04 16.70 15.66
CA LEU A 140 -12.50 16.73 15.57
C LEU A 140 -13.02 17.92 16.37
N THR A 141 -13.81 18.78 15.76
CA THR A 141 -14.43 19.90 16.45
C THR A 141 -15.82 20.23 15.89
N ASN A 142 -16.73 20.65 16.74
CA ASN A 142 -18.04 21.14 16.35
C ASN A 142 -18.20 22.66 16.54
N THR A 143 -17.10 23.36 16.84
CA THR A 143 -17.10 24.81 17.08
C THR A 143 -15.81 25.44 16.53
N ASP A 144 -15.87 26.72 16.20
CA ASP A 144 -14.73 27.53 15.82
C ASP A 144 -13.98 28.16 17.02
N LYS A 145 -14.55 28.03 18.21
CA LYS A 145 -14.01 28.60 19.45
C LYS A 145 -12.55 28.23 19.70
N TYR A 146 -12.14 27.01 19.37
CA TYR A 146 -10.82 26.46 19.66
C TYR A 146 -9.84 26.54 18.49
N GLN A 147 -10.15 27.27 17.42
CA GLN A 147 -9.27 27.44 16.27
C GLN A 147 -7.87 27.99 16.63
N PRO A 148 -7.74 29.02 17.50
CA PRO A 148 -6.43 29.53 17.90
C PRO A 148 -5.57 28.50 18.60
N GLU A 149 -6.16 27.69 19.48
CA GLU A 149 -5.47 26.63 20.24
C GLU A 149 -5.07 25.49 19.34
N ILE A 150 -5.90 25.10 18.37
CA ILE A 150 -5.58 24.11 17.33
C ILE A 150 -4.38 24.59 16.50
N GLY A 151 -4.41 25.86 16.05
CA GLY A 151 -3.31 26.45 15.31
C GLY A 151 -2.00 26.44 16.11
N ALA A 152 -2.03 26.94 17.34
CA ALA A 152 -0.86 26.97 18.23
C ALA A 152 -0.33 25.54 18.56
N PHE A 153 -1.23 24.55 18.70
CA PHE A 153 -0.84 23.15 18.87
C PHE A 153 -0.09 22.63 17.63
N LEU A 154 -0.66 22.80 16.42
CA LEU A 154 -0.03 22.34 15.18
C LEU A 154 1.31 23.01 14.93
N GLU A 155 1.45 24.31 15.22
CA GLU A 155 2.72 25.03 15.16
C GLU A 155 3.75 24.55 16.17
N SER A 156 3.31 23.97 17.30
CA SER A 156 4.19 23.44 18.34
C SER A 156 4.71 22.04 18.05
N VAL A 157 4.14 21.35 17.06
CA VAL A 157 4.56 19.99 16.66
C VAL A 157 5.94 20.09 15.99
N ASP A 158 6.94 19.46 16.59
CA ASP A 158 8.31 19.41 16.09
C ASP A 158 8.78 17.96 15.96
N LEU A 159 9.53 17.71 14.90
CA LEU A 159 10.02 16.39 14.53
C LEU A 159 11.53 16.40 14.34
N PRO A 160 12.23 15.26 14.54
CA PRO A 160 13.67 15.20 14.30
C PRO A 160 14.04 15.65 12.89
N LYS A 161 15.00 16.57 12.80
CA LYS A 161 15.51 17.07 11.51
C LYS A 161 16.21 15.94 10.76
N ILE A 162 15.82 15.74 9.50
CA ILE A 162 16.50 14.80 8.62
C ILE A 162 17.77 15.46 8.12
N LYS A 163 18.94 14.96 8.54
CA LYS A 163 20.20 15.32 7.89
C LYS A 163 20.21 14.67 6.51
N VAL A 164 19.87 15.41 5.47
CA VAL A 164 20.12 15.00 4.10
C VAL A 164 21.62 15.00 3.89
N THR A 165 22.26 13.87 4.05
CA THR A 165 23.62 13.66 3.58
C THR A 165 23.48 13.56 2.06
N ALA A 166 23.78 14.65 1.35
CA ALA A 166 23.92 14.62 -0.08
C ALA A 166 25.10 13.68 -0.42
N VAL A 167 24.79 12.44 -0.76
CA VAL A 167 25.74 11.56 -1.40
C VAL A 167 25.82 12.00 -2.85
N GLU A 168 26.80 12.88 -3.14
CA GLU A 168 27.25 13.10 -4.51
C GLU A 168 27.81 11.77 -5.05
N SER A 169 26.97 11.02 -5.71
CA SER A 169 27.41 9.87 -6.49
C SER A 169 28.09 10.36 -7.77
N LYS A 170 29.40 10.59 -7.69
CA LYS A 170 30.24 10.63 -8.87
C LYS A 170 30.31 9.22 -9.47
N ILE A 171 29.29 8.85 -10.24
CA ILE A 171 29.36 7.65 -11.07
C ILE A 171 30.01 8.07 -12.41
N LYS A 172 31.28 7.70 -12.58
CA LYS A 172 31.92 7.68 -13.89
C LYS A 172 31.22 6.60 -14.73
N PRO A 173 30.85 6.87 -15.99
CA PRO A 173 30.32 5.82 -16.87
C PRO A 173 31.40 4.77 -17.11
N THR A 174 31.19 3.60 -16.56
CA THR A 174 31.97 2.41 -16.94
C THR A 174 31.21 1.71 -18.04
N GLU A 175 31.83 1.62 -19.20
CA GLU A 175 31.36 0.89 -20.36
C GLU A 175 31.13 -0.58 -19.99
N ILE A 176 29.88 -1.03 -19.88
CA ILE A 176 29.55 -2.42 -19.59
C ILE A 176 29.42 -3.15 -20.89
N LYS A 177 30.42 -4.02 -21.17
CA LYS A 177 30.33 -5.04 -22.22
C LYS A 177 29.14 -5.95 -21.96
N PRO A 178 28.34 -6.34 -22.97
CA PRO A 178 27.25 -7.26 -22.81
C PRO A 178 27.75 -8.62 -22.34
N THR A 179 27.48 -8.98 -21.12
CA THR A 179 27.65 -10.34 -20.63
C THR A 179 26.35 -11.10 -20.86
N GLU A 180 26.41 -12.20 -21.52
CA GLU A 180 25.32 -13.15 -21.71
C GLU A 180 24.70 -13.51 -20.37
N ILE A 181 23.45 -13.08 -20.15
CA ILE A 181 22.74 -13.33 -18.89
C ILE A 181 21.89 -14.60 -19.07
N THR A 182 22.54 -15.73 -18.92
CA THR A 182 21.88 -16.94 -18.43
C THR A 182 21.76 -16.80 -16.91
N GLN A 183 20.66 -16.19 -16.43
CA GLN A 183 20.42 -16.09 -14.99
C GLN A 183 20.04 -17.48 -14.46
N PRO A 184 20.83 -18.05 -13.53
CA PRO A 184 20.39 -19.23 -12.81
C PRO A 184 19.18 -18.85 -11.95
N ALA A 185 18.16 -19.70 -11.95
CA ALA A 185 17.01 -19.56 -11.05
C ALA A 185 17.52 -19.32 -9.62
N ARG A 186 17.11 -18.20 -9.00
CA ARG A 186 17.48 -17.89 -7.62
C ARG A 186 17.03 -19.05 -6.74
N LYS A 187 17.94 -19.60 -5.97
CA LYS A 187 17.62 -20.60 -4.97
C LYS A 187 16.79 -19.89 -3.88
N SER A 188 15.48 -20.03 -3.97
CA SER A 188 14.57 -19.51 -2.96
C SER A 188 14.86 -20.21 -1.62
N ASP A 189 14.94 -19.45 -0.52
CA ASP A 189 15.05 -20.00 0.83
C ASP A 189 13.74 -20.67 1.29
N TYR A 190 12.67 -20.55 0.51
CA TYR A 190 11.36 -21.14 0.76
C TYR A 190 11.28 -22.56 0.17
N LYS A 191 10.56 -23.44 0.85
CA LYS A 191 10.44 -24.85 0.48
C LYS A 191 9.80 -25.05 -0.89
N PHE A 192 8.81 -24.23 -1.23
CA PHE A 192 8.07 -24.34 -2.49
C PHE A 192 8.29 -23.08 -3.34
N SER A 193 9.00 -23.23 -4.44
CA SER A 193 9.25 -22.17 -5.44
C SER A 193 8.48 -22.40 -6.75
N THR A 194 7.70 -23.47 -6.82
CA THR A 194 6.87 -23.83 -7.98
C THR A 194 5.50 -24.31 -7.51
N THR A 195 4.48 -23.93 -8.26
CA THR A 195 3.09 -24.38 -8.06
C THR A 195 2.54 -24.90 -9.39
N ASN A 196 2.03 -26.14 -9.37
CA ASN A 196 1.26 -26.70 -10.47
C ASN A 196 -0.24 -26.45 -10.18
N PHE A 197 -0.91 -25.76 -11.08
CA PHE A 197 -2.33 -25.45 -10.95
C PHE A 197 -3.18 -26.49 -11.69
N ASP A 198 -4.41 -26.69 -11.24
CA ASP A 198 -5.31 -27.74 -11.75
C ASP A 198 -5.72 -27.50 -13.22
N ASP A 199 -5.61 -26.26 -13.72
CA ASP A 199 -5.90 -25.88 -15.12
C ASP A 199 -4.69 -26.00 -16.06
N GLY A 200 -3.59 -26.58 -15.56
CA GLY A 200 -2.39 -26.91 -16.31
C GLY A 200 -1.36 -25.78 -16.37
N TRP A 201 -1.59 -24.64 -15.73
CA TRP A 201 -0.55 -23.62 -15.57
C TRP A 201 0.46 -24.00 -14.48
N ILE A 202 1.71 -23.61 -14.68
CA ILE A 202 2.81 -23.82 -13.74
C ILE A 202 3.43 -22.48 -13.40
N GLY A 203 3.30 -22.05 -12.15
CA GLY A 203 3.92 -20.84 -11.62
C GLY A 203 5.27 -21.14 -10.99
N THR A 204 6.33 -20.45 -11.38
CA THR A 204 7.69 -20.61 -10.84
C THR A 204 8.27 -19.25 -10.46
N GLU A 205 8.74 -19.13 -9.22
CA GLU A 205 9.40 -17.92 -8.71
C GLU A 205 10.74 -17.71 -9.43
N GLN A 206 10.97 -16.49 -9.91
CA GLN A 206 12.22 -16.02 -10.52
C GLN A 206 12.71 -14.77 -9.77
N GLU A 207 13.84 -14.22 -10.18
CA GLU A 207 14.43 -13.07 -9.51
C GLU A 207 13.59 -11.78 -9.63
N ASP A 208 13.06 -11.50 -10.84
CA ASP A 208 12.36 -10.25 -11.15
C ASP A 208 10.85 -10.43 -11.46
N TRP A 209 10.39 -11.68 -11.54
CA TRP A 209 8.99 -12.02 -11.86
C TRP A 209 8.62 -13.42 -11.38
N VAL A 210 7.33 -13.73 -11.42
CA VAL A 210 6.88 -15.13 -11.44
C VAL A 210 6.67 -15.53 -12.90
N SER A 211 7.34 -16.60 -13.32
CA SER A 211 7.11 -17.19 -14.65
C SER A 211 5.96 -18.17 -14.57
N VAL A 212 4.92 -17.95 -15.36
CA VAL A 212 3.73 -18.80 -15.45
C VAL A 212 3.67 -19.41 -16.84
N THR A 213 3.70 -20.74 -16.94
CA THR A 213 3.84 -21.44 -18.23
C THR A 213 2.74 -22.47 -18.43
N LYS A 214 2.25 -22.60 -19.70
CA LYS A 214 1.35 -23.66 -20.15
C LYS A 214 1.61 -23.92 -21.62
N GLY A 215 2.07 -25.12 -21.96
CA GLY A 215 2.50 -25.44 -23.33
C GLY A 215 3.57 -24.47 -23.83
N ASN A 216 3.31 -23.79 -24.94
CA ASN A 216 4.22 -22.80 -25.52
C ASN A 216 3.92 -21.34 -25.11
N THR A 217 2.98 -21.15 -24.20
CA THR A 217 2.63 -19.83 -23.67
C THR A 217 3.34 -19.59 -22.35
N LYS A 218 3.93 -18.41 -22.20
CA LYS A 218 4.59 -17.97 -20.96
C LYS A 218 4.05 -16.58 -20.59
N VAL A 219 3.78 -16.40 -19.30
CA VAL A 219 3.41 -15.11 -18.73
C VAL A 219 4.41 -14.77 -17.62
N LEU A 220 4.99 -13.57 -17.68
CA LEU A 220 5.84 -13.05 -16.62
C LEU A 220 5.00 -12.07 -15.78
N ILE A 221 4.78 -12.43 -14.54
CA ILE A 221 4.14 -11.54 -13.56
C ILE A 221 5.28 -10.74 -12.93
N HIS A 222 5.52 -9.53 -13.44
CA HIS A 222 6.62 -8.69 -12.96
C HIS A 222 6.43 -8.30 -11.50
N TYR A 223 7.51 -8.33 -10.74
CA TYR A 223 7.51 -7.72 -9.42
C TYR A 223 7.45 -6.19 -9.56
N PRO A 224 6.88 -5.48 -8.57
CA PRO A 224 6.85 -4.02 -8.60
C PRO A 224 8.22 -3.42 -8.89
N ASN A 225 8.26 -2.53 -9.86
CA ASN A 225 9.45 -1.82 -10.29
C ASN A 225 9.14 -0.31 -10.29
N LYS A 226 9.71 0.41 -9.32
CA LYS A 226 9.41 1.83 -9.12
C LYS A 226 9.57 2.66 -10.40
N ALA A 227 10.60 2.40 -11.20
CA ALA A 227 10.85 3.15 -12.43
C ALA A 227 9.86 2.82 -13.55
N ALA A 228 9.39 1.56 -13.64
CA ALA A 228 8.37 1.14 -14.61
C ALA A 228 6.94 1.53 -14.16
N ASP A 229 6.71 1.57 -12.83
CA ASP A 229 5.40 1.85 -12.23
C ASP A 229 5.17 3.34 -11.96
N GLU A 230 6.15 4.20 -12.29
CA GLU A 230 6.05 5.64 -12.08
C GLU A 230 4.83 6.20 -12.80
N TYR A 231 4.01 6.95 -12.04
CA TYR A 231 2.83 7.57 -12.60
C TYR A 231 3.19 8.58 -13.69
N ASN A 232 2.58 8.43 -14.85
CA ASN A 232 2.67 9.41 -15.92
C ASN A 232 1.25 9.88 -16.28
N SER A 233 1.02 11.19 -16.29
CA SER A 233 -0.28 11.76 -16.69
C SER A 233 -0.61 11.48 -18.16
N VAL A 234 0.41 11.19 -18.97
CA VAL A 234 0.27 10.72 -20.35
C VAL A 234 0.44 9.20 -20.35
N LEU A 235 -0.66 8.46 -20.41
CA LEU A 235 -0.66 6.99 -20.33
C LEU A 235 0.27 6.33 -21.36
N LEU A 236 0.35 6.89 -22.57
CA LEU A 236 1.22 6.39 -23.63
C LEU A 236 2.70 6.44 -23.22
N ASP A 237 3.13 7.53 -22.57
CA ASP A 237 4.52 7.70 -22.17
C ASP A 237 4.86 6.78 -21.00
N GLY A 238 3.92 6.59 -20.06
CA GLY A 238 4.05 5.61 -18.98
C GLY A 238 4.18 4.17 -19.51
N LEU A 239 3.33 3.81 -20.46
CA LEU A 239 3.37 2.47 -21.08
C LEU A 239 4.66 2.23 -21.88
N LYS A 240 5.15 3.23 -22.63
CA LYS A 240 6.44 3.16 -23.33
C LYS A 240 7.60 3.00 -22.36
N ASN A 241 7.62 3.80 -21.29
CA ASN A 241 8.64 3.69 -20.26
C ASN A 241 8.66 2.28 -19.63
N ALA A 242 7.49 1.74 -19.29
CA ALA A 242 7.40 0.38 -18.76
C ALA A 242 7.85 -0.68 -19.76
N TRP A 243 7.53 -0.52 -21.05
CA TRP A 243 8.03 -1.41 -22.11
C TRP A 243 9.54 -1.39 -22.20
N ASP A 244 10.16 -0.22 -22.20
CA ASP A 244 11.61 -0.05 -22.30
C ASP A 244 12.35 -0.65 -21.09
N ILE A 245 11.75 -0.61 -19.92
CA ILE A 245 12.35 -1.16 -18.69
C ILE A 245 12.11 -2.66 -18.56
N LEU A 246 10.88 -3.13 -18.80
CA LEU A 246 10.47 -4.50 -18.46
C LEU A 246 10.60 -5.47 -19.64
N VAL A 247 10.37 -5.02 -20.88
CA VAL A 247 10.30 -5.86 -22.08
C VAL A 247 11.56 -5.75 -22.93
N ALA A 248 11.84 -4.56 -23.44
CA ALA A 248 12.91 -4.33 -24.43
C ALA A 248 14.28 -4.94 -24.10
N PRO A 249 14.75 -4.99 -22.85
CA PRO A 249 16.04 -5.58 -22.53
C PRO A 249 16.19 -7.07 -22.90
N LYS A 250 15.07 -7.82 -22.92
CA LYS A 250 15.06 -9.28 -23.19
C LYS A 250 14.99 -9.64 -24.68
N TYR A 251 14.64 -8.67 -25.52
CA TYR A 251 14.37 -8.91 -26.93
C TYR A 251 15.18 -8.00 -27.84
N SER A 252 15.16 -8.34 -29.14
CA SER A 252 15.71 -7.55 -30.24
C SER A 252 14.70 -7.53 -31.41
N SER A 253 14.91 -6.64 -32.37
CA SER A 253 14.16 -6.62 -33.65
C SER A 253 12.65 -6.58 -33.47
N ALA A 254 12.14 -5.54 -32.82
CA ALA A 254 10.70 -5.34 -32.71
C ALA A 254 10.07 -4.96 -34.05
N THR A 255 9.01 -5.67 -34.44
CA THR A 255 8.18 -5.40 -35.62
C THR A 255 6.70 -5.39 -35.22
N ASN A 256 5.84 -4.74 -36.01
CA ASN A 256 4.41 -4.63 -35.74
C ASN A 256 4.09 -4.13 -34.32
N MET A 257 4.91 -3.18 -33.84
CA MET A 257 4.76 -2.63 -32.48
C MET A 257 3.59 -1.67 -32.42
N GLU A 258 2.68 -1.91 -31.49
CA GLU A 258 1.55 -1.04 -31.21
C GLU A 258 1.43 -0.79 -29.70
N PHE A 259 1.18 0.48 -29.35
CA PHE A 259 0.84 0.89 -27.98
C PHE A 259 -0.62 1.35 -27.96
N LYS A 260 -1.42 0.77 -27.09
CA LYS A 260 -2.88 0.97 -27.00
C LYS A 260 -3.26 1.44 -25.59
N PRO A 261 -2.89 2.68 -25.21
CA PRO A 261 -3.38 3.26 -23.97
C PRO A 261 -4.85 3.66 -24.14
N ASN A 262 -5.71 3.23 -23.24
CA ASN A 262 -7.11 3.63 -23.22
C ASN A 262 -7.46 4.27 -21.89
N SER A 263 -7.88 5.53 -21.92
CA SER A 263 -8.36 6.30 -20.78
C SER A 263 -9.85 6.09 -20.51
N GLY A 264 -10.34 4.85 -20.58
CA GLY A 264 -11.76 4.51 -20.47
C GLY A 264 -12.48 5.30 -19.37
N GLY A 265 -13.56 5.97 -19.74
CA GLY A 265 -14.33 6.79 -18.84
C GLY A 265 -14.94 5.95 -17.71
N GLY A 266 -14.49 6.14 -16.48
CA GLY A 266 -15.09 5.61 -15.25
C GLY A 266 -14.66 4.21 -14.83
N GLY A 267 -13.81 3.49 -15.58
CA GLY A 267 -13.42 2.11 -15.28
C GLY A 267 -11.93 1.87 -15.02
N GLY A 268 -11.12 2.93 -14.97
CA GLY A 268 -9.66 2.82 -14.88
C GLY A 268 -8.98 2.86 -16.24
N ALA A 269 -7.69 3.21 -16.23
CA ALA A 269 -6.88 3.22 -17.45
C ALA A 269 -6.56 1.77 -17.88
N LEU A 270 -6.61 1.52 -19.17
CA LEU A 270 -6.17 0.28 -19.79
C LEU A 270 -4.87 0.56 -20.53
N GLU A 271 -3.84 -0.20 -20.22
CA GLU A 271 -2.55 -0.10 -20.89
C GLU A 271 -2.18 -1.45 -21.49
N PHE A 272 -2.12 -1.49 -22.82
CA PHE A 272 -1.82 -2.68 -23.60
C PHE A 272 -0.81 -2.31 -24.70
N ALA A 273 0.28 -3.04 -24.80
CA ALA A 273 1.26 -2.90 -25.87
C ALA A 273 1.59 -4.27 -26.45
N GLU A 274 1.81 -4.34 -27.75
CA GLU A 274 2.11 -5.59 -28.46
C GLU A 274 3.23 -5.40 -29.49
N ALA A 275 4.02 -6.45 -29.74
CA ALA A 275 4.99 -6.52 -30.82
C ALA A 275 5.36 -7.96 -31.15
N GLU A 276 5.84 -8.20 -32.36
CA GLU A 276 6.64 -9.37 -32.71
C GLU A 276 8.11 -9.05 -32.45
N MET A 277 8.81 -9.92 -31.71
CA MET A 277 10.16 -9.66 -31.22
C MET A 277 11.01 -10.94 -31.31
N VAL A 278 12.33 -10.78 -31.35
CA VAL A 278 13.27 -11.91 -31.25
C VAL A 278 13.78 -12.01 -29.82
N GLU A 279 13.50 -13.11 -29.14
CA GLU A 279 14.00 -13.38 -27.79
C GLU A 279 15.52 -13.59 -27.82
N LYS A 280 16.29 -12.75 -27.10
CA LYS A 280 17.76 -12.77 -27.14
C LYS A 280 18.36 -14.10 -26.64
N SER A 281 17.69 -14.75 -25.68
CA SER A 281 18.16 -16.00 -25.08
C SER A 281 18.03 -17.22 -26.00
N THR A 282 17.06 -17.22 -26.91
CA THR A 282 16.75 -18.37 -27.77
C THR A 282 16.91 -18.10 -29.27
N GLY A 283 16.97 -16.82 -29.68
CA GLY A 283 16.95 -16.40 -31.07
C GLY A 283 15.64 -16.64 -31.79
N LYS A 284 14.57 -17.02 -31.06
CA LYS A 284 13.25 -17.30 -31.65
C LYS A 284 12.42 -16.03 -31.76
N THR A 285 11.68 -15.93 -32.86
CA THR A 285 10.63 -14.93 -32.98
C THR A 285 9.45 -15.32 -32.12
N VAL A 286 8.96 -14.38 -31.31
CA VAL A 286 7.82 -14.53 -30.41
C VAL A 286 6.91 -13.31 -30.52
N TYR A 287 5.65 -13.49 -30.20
CA TYR A 287 4.70 -12.39 -30.01
C TYR A 287 4.63 -12.04 -28.53
N VAL A 288 4.85 -10.76 -28.24
CA VAL A 288 4.93 -10.25 -26.86
C VAL A 288 3.83 -9.21 -26.65
N VAL A 289 3.13 -9.35 -25.52
CA VAL A 289 2.16 -8.37 -25.05
C VAL A 289 2.56 -7.93 -23.66
N LEU A 290 2.63 -6.61 -23.44
CA LEU A 290 2.70 -6.02 -22.11
C LEU A 290 1.33 -5.45 -21.75
N PHE A 291 0.77 -5.93 -20.65
CA PHE A 291 -0.53 -5.49 -20.13
C PHE A 291 -0.38 -4.98 -18.71
N LYS A 292 -0.95 -3.81 -18.42
CA LYS A 292 -1.03 -3.29 -17.05
C LYS A 292 -2.41 -3.54 -16.49
N LYS A 293 -2.47 -4.32 -15.42
CA LYS A 293 -3.65 -4.38 -14.57
C LYS A 293 -3.62 -3.16 -13.64
N ASN A 294 -4.45 -2.18 -13.93
CA ASN A 294 -4.56 -0.97 -13.13
C ASN A 294 -5.43 -1.18 -11.89
N TYR A 295 -5.09 -0.47 -10.82
CA TYR A 295 -5.86 -0.40 -9.59
C TYR A 295 -6.43 1.01 -9.42
N SER A 296 -7.47 1.15 -8.60
CA SER A 296 -8.18 2.41 -8.39
C SER A 296 -7.31 3.56 -7.86
N ASN A 297 -6.15 3.26 -7.30
CA ASN A 297 -5.19 4.24 -6.78
C ASN A 297 -4.13 4.72 -7.81
N GLY A 298 -4.30 4.40 -9.10
CA GLY A 298 -3.36 4.77 -10.16
C GLY A 298 -2.11 3.88 -10.24
N SER A 299 -1.91 2.95 -9.29
CA SER A 299 -0.87 1.93 -9.41
C SER A 299 -1.35 0.75 -10.27
N GLY A 300 -0.48 -0.19 -10.57
CA GLY A 300 -0.86 -1.35 -11.34
C GLY A 300 0.21 -2.44 -11.32
N LYS A 301 -0.12 -3.55 -11.95
CA LYS A 301 0.77 -4.69 -12.12
C LYS A 301 1.01 -4.94 -13.59
N TYR A 302 2.26 -5.02 -13.98
CA TYR A 302 2.64 -5.40 -15.33
C TYR A 302 2.71 -6.93 -15.48
N LEU A 303 2.06 -7.40 -16.53
CA LEU A 303 2.03 -8.78 -16.99
C LEU A 303 2.56 -8.81 -18.42
N GLU A 304 3.57 -9.62 -18.66
CA GLU A 304 4.15 -9.80 -19.98
C GLU A 304 3.80 -11.18 -20.51
N PHE A 305 3.09 -11.21 -21.62
CA PHE A 305 2.63 -12.43 -22.28
C PHE A 305 3.55 -12.74 -23.45
N ILE A 306 4.00 -13.98 -23.55
CA ILE A 306 4.91 -14.45 -24.57
C ILE A 306 4.29 -15.67 -25.22
N SER A 307 4.02 -15.58 -26.51
CA SER A 307 3.43 -16.65 -27.31
C SER A 307 4.21 -16.86 -28.59
N MET A 308 4.03 -17.98 -29.24
CA MET A 308 4.73 -18.32 -30.46
C MET A 308 4.42 -17.31 -31.60
N ASN A 309 3.20 -16.83 -31.66
CA ASN A 309 2.73 -15.79 -32.57
C ASN A 309 1.41 -15.19 -32.07
N LYS A 310 0.90 -14.15 -32.74
CA LYS A 310 -0.34 -13.45 -32.37
C LYS A 310 -1.54 -14.41 -32.33
N ASN A 311 -1.68 -15.31 -33.28
CA ASN A 311 -2.80 -16.25 -33.33
C ASN A 311 -2.81 -17.19 -32.10
N SER A 312 -1.65 -17.65 -31.64
CA SER A 312 -1.53 -18.48 -30.43
C SER A 312 -1.91 -17.70 -29.17
N PHE A 313 -1.57 -16.41 -29.11
CA PHE A 313 -1.99 -15.52 -28.02
C PHE A 313 -3.52 -15.35 -28.03
N GLU A 314 -4.10 -15.03 -29.19
CA GLU A 314 -5.54 -14.79 -29.34
C GLU A 314 -6.38 -16.05 -29.04
N GLN A 315 -5.87 -17.23 -29.37
CA GLN A 315 -6.52 -18.51 -29.02
C GLN A 315 -6.54 -18.76 -27.50
N GLU A 316 -5.46 -18.42 -26.79
CA GLU A 316 -5.39 -18.62 -25.34
C GLU A 316 -6.13 -17.52 -24.57
N PHE A 317 -5.97 -16.25 -24.94
CA PHE A 317 -6.46 -15.12 -24.15
C PHE A 317 -7.65 -14.38 -24.75
N GLY A 318 -7.87 -14.46 -26.06
CA GLY A 318 -8.90 -13.74 -26.79
C GLY A 318 -8.33 -12.62 -27.66
N VAL A 319 -9.20 -12.04 -28.48
CA VAL A 319 -8.84 -10.97 -29.42
C VAL A 319 -9.02 -9.61 -28.76
N TYR A 320 -8.02 -8.73 -28.94
CA TYR A 320 -8.14 -7.33 -28.52
C TYR A 320 -9.12 -6.60 -29.47
N ASP A 321 -10.19 -6.06 -28.92
CA ASP A 321 -11.12 -5.23 -29.67
C ASP A 321 -10.68 -3.75 -29.59
N LYS A 322 -10.16 -3.25 -30.72
CA LYS A 322 -9.73 -1.84 -30.85
C LYS A 322 -10.87 -0.83 -30.71
N ASN A 323 -12.13 -1.28 -30.86
CA ASN A 323 -13.30 -0.44 -30.70
C ASN A 323 -13.85 -0.43 -29.27
N ASP A 324 -13.29 -1.26 -28.38
CA ASP A 324 -13.65 -1.28 -26.97
C ASP A 324 -13.00 -0.12 -26.23
N THR A 325 -13.61 1.06 -26.36
CA THR A 325 -13.15 2.28 -25.69
C THR A 325 -13.40 2.28 -24.16
N TRP A 326 -14.16 1.31 -23.66
CA TRP A 326 -14.56 1.23 -22.26
C TRP A 326 -13.83 0.16 -21.47
N GLY A 327 -12.97 -0.64 -22.10
CA GLY A 327 -12.24 -1.71 -21.44
C GLY A 327 -13.14 -2.83 -20.90
N ARG A 328 -14.27 -3.12 -21.56
CA ARG A 328 -15.27 -4.12 -21.15
C ARG A 328 -15.09 -5.48 -21.81
N SER A 329 -14.14 -5.59 -22.73
CA SER A 329 -13.89 -6.85 -23.40
C SER A 329 -13.44 -7.94 -22.44
N PRO A 330 -13.96 -9.17 -22.54
CA PRO A 330 -13.58 -10.30 -21.66
C PRO A 330 -12.08 -10.64 -21.67
N ILE A 331 -11.34 -10.21 -22.69
CA ILE A 331 -9.89 -10.42 -22.75
C ILE A 331 -9.19 -9.77 -21.54
N TYR A 332 -9.61 -8.59 -21.08
CA TYR A 332 -8.94 -7.88 -20.01
C TYR A 332 -9.05 -8.60 -18.67
N ASP A 333 -10.21 -9.17 -18.37
CA ASP A 333 -10.40 -9.97 -17.16
C ASP A 333 -9.52 -11.22 -17.22
N LYS A 334 -9.41 -11.83 -18.39
CA LYS A 334 -8.58 -13.01 -18.61
C LYS A 334 -7.09 -12.69 -18.44
N LEU A 335 -6.62 -11.61 -19.05
CA LEU A 335 -5.23 -11.14 -18.85
C LEU A 335 -4.96 -10.77 -17.40
N ALA A 336 -5.87 -10.03 -16.77
CA ALA A 336 -5.74 -9.62 -15.37
C ALA A 336 -5.73 -10.81 -14.40
N SER A 337 -6.51 -11.87 -14.70
CA SER A 337 -6.59 -13.08 -13.85
C SER A 337 -5.26 -13.83 -13.77
N MET A 338 -4.36 -13.67 -14.76
CA MET A 338 -3.04 -14.29 -14.73
C MET A 338 -2.19 -13.85 -13.53
N ALA A 339 -2.49 -12.71 -12.94
CA ALA A 339 -1.87 -12.27 -11.69
C ALA A 339 -2.08 -13.25 -10.52
N ASN A 340 -3.15 -14.05 -10.55
CA ASN A 340 -3.52 -15.00 -9.48
C ASN A 340 -2.58 -16.23 -9.41
N TYR A 341 -1.78 -16.45 -10.45
CA TYR A 341 -0.80 -17.54 -10.48
C TYR A 341 0.49 -17.22 -9.69
N ASN A 342 0.63 -16.01 -9.14
CA ASN A 342 1.65 -15.73 -8.13
C ASN A 342 1.18 -16.26 -6.77
N LYS A 343 1.13 -17.58 -6.65
CA LYS A 343 0.61 -18.25 -5.46
C LYS A 343 1.43 -19.52 -5.18
N PHE A 344 2.04 -19.57 -4.00
CA PHE A 344 2.93 -20.66 -3.59
C PHE A 344 2.45 -21.28 -2.29
N ALA A 345 2.69 -22.58 -2.18
CA ALA A 345 2.36 -23.36 -0.99
C ALA A 345 3.19 -22.93 0.23
N VAL A 346 2.68 -23.24 1.43
CA VAL A 346 3.27 -22.89 2.73
C VAL A 346 3.87 -24.13 3.37
N ALA A 347 5.07 -24.01 3.93
CA ALA A 347 5.65 -25.00 4.83
C ALA A 347 5.88 -24.42 6.23
N PRO A 348 5.88 -25.22 7.30
CA PRO A 348 6.13 -24.74 8.66
C PRO A 348 7.49 -24.03 8.81
N SER A 349 8.51 -24.48 8.08
CA SER A 349 9.84 -23.86 8.05
C SER A 349 9.80 -22.41 7.57
N ASP A 350 8.93 -22.11 6.61
CA ASP A 350 8.88 -20.85 5.88
C ASP A 350 8.18 -19.76 6.70
N LEU A 351 7.34 -20.17 7.64
CA LEU A 351 6.61 -19.26 8.54
C LEU A 351 7.47 -18.65 9.63
N LYS A 352 8.64 -19.23 9.98
CA LYS A 352 9.48 -18.76 11.09
C LYS A 352 9.76 -17.26 11.02
N GLY A 353 9.64 -16.58 12.17
CA GLY A 353 9.86 -15.15 12.32
C GLY A 353 8.58 -14.37 12.59
N SER A 354 8.64 -13.08 12.45
CA SER A 354 7.55 -12.14 12.70
C SER A 354 6.86 -11.75 11.40
N TRP A 355 5.52 -11.75 11.42
CA TRP A 355 4.67 -11.36 10.29
C TRP A 355 3.62 -10.38 10.76
N THR A 356 3.41 -9.30 10.05
CA THR A 356 2.41 -8.28 10.41
C THR A 356 1.62 -7.80 9.20
N ASN A 357 0.34 -7.51 9.40
CA ASN A 357 -0.49 -6.84 8.41
C ASN A 357 -0.42 -5.29 8.53
N ASN A 358 0.25 -4.79 9.56
CA ASN A 358 0.45 -3.36 9.79
C ASN A 358 1.75 -2.86 9.13
N PHE A 359 1.96 -3.24 7.87
CA PHE A 359 3.13 -2.83 7.11
C PHE A 359 2.67 -2.05 5.88
N THR A 360 2.64 -0.73 5.98
CA THR A 360 2.08 0.15 4.93
C THR A 360 2.72 -0.06 3.56
N GLY A 361 4.03 -0.26 3.46
CA GLY A 361 4.69 -0.62 2.22
C GLY A 361 4.26 -1.98 1.64
N MET A 362 3.90 -2.94 2.50
CA MET A 362 3.45 -4.28 2.10
C MET A 362 1.97 -4.32 1.73
N ILE A 363 1.12 -3.46 2.31
CA ILE A 363 -0.30 -3.35 1.91
C ILE A 363 -0.39 -2.85 0.48
N GLN A 364 0.42 -1.87 0.10
CA GLN A 364 0.54 -1.45 -1.29
C GLN A 364 1.02 -2.60 -2.19
N TYR A 365 2.03 -3.35 -1.78
CA TYR A 365 2.49 -4.53 -2.51
C TYR A 365 1.41 -5.60 -2.59
N ALA A 366 0.67 -5.87 -1.51
CA ALA A 366 -0.42 -6.83 -1.51
C ALA A 366 -1.56 -6.42 -2.44
N ASN A 367 -1.97 -5.15 -2.42
CA ASN A 367 -3.00 -4.61 -3.30
C ASN A 367 -2.53 -4.59 -4.76
N ILE A 368 -1.28 -4.25 -5.01
CA ILE A 368 -0.64 -4.37 -6.32
C ILE A 368 -0.65 -5.84 -6.81
N TYR A 369 -0.51 -6.82 -5.90
CA TYR A 369 -0.46 -8.23 -6.27
C TYR A 369 -1.83 -8.87 -6.47
N THR A 370 -2.84 -8.47 -5.76
CA THR A 370 -4.14 -9.16 -5.80
C THR A 370 -5.19 -8.43 -6.61
N GLY A 371 -4.98 -7.13 -6.90
CA GLY A 371 -6.03 -6.29 -7.45
C GLY A 371 -7.26 -6.22 -6.55
N ALA A 372 -7.17 -6.77 -5.34
CA ALA A 372 -8.19 -6.54 -4.37
C ALA A 372 -8.14 -5.04 -4.06
N ASP A 373 -9.19 -4.33 -4.45
CA ASP A 373 -9.51 -3.10 -3.77
C ASP A 373 -9.48 -3.45 -2.28
N ALA A 374 -8.69 -2.72 -1.51
CA ALA A 374 -8.84 -2.73 -0.07
C ALA A 374 -10.16 -2.02 0.26
N GLY A 375 -11.19 -2.34 -0.51
CA GLY A 375 -12.57 -1.99 -0.34
C GLY A 375 -13.15 -2.94 0.66
N ALA A 376 -13.64 -2.39 1.70
CA ALA A 376 -14.53 -2.94 2.69
C ALA A 376 -13.85 -3.53 3.94
N SER A 377 -14.20 -2.91 5.05
CA SER A 377 -14.06 -3.43 6.40
C SER A 377 -12.62 -3.59 6.87
N VAL A 378 -11.92 -2.47 6.93
CA VAL A 378 -10.76 -2.36 7.80
C VAL A 378 -11.24 -1.81 9.14
N THR A 379 -11.66 -2.68 10.03
CA THR A 379 -11.35 -2.47 11.43
C THR A 379 -9.84 -2.21 11.44
N ALA A 380 -9.37 -1.08 11.95
CA ALA A 380 -7.93 -0.77 12.03
C ALA A 380 -7.30 -1.73 13.05
N SER A 381 -7.09 -2.97 12.63
CA SER A 381 -6.51 -4.02 13.45
C SER A 381 -5.11 -4.34 12.95
N ALA A 382 -4.11 -3.91 13.69
CA ALA A 382 -2.76 -4.37 13.50
C ALA A 382 -2.63 -5.78 14.06
N ALA A 383 -2.60 -6.77 13.18
CA ALA A 383 -2.36 -8.16 13.58
C ALA A 383 -0.90 -8.52 13.36
N ARG A 384 -0.31 -9.20 14.33
CA ARG A 384 1.05 -9.72 14.26
C ARG A 384 1.08 -11.19 14.66
N TYR A 385 1.76 -11.98 13.86
CA TYR A 385 2.12 -13.36 14.18
C TYR A 385 3.63 -13.45 14.41
N VAL A 386 4.05 -14.13 15.47
CA VAL A 386 5.44 -14.51 15.71
C VAL A 386 5.50 -16.03 15.75
N PHE A 387 6.06 -16.63 14.72
CA PHE A 387 6.23 -18.07 14.61
C PHE A 387 7.60 -18.50 15.17
N GLY A 388 7.58 -19.33 16.20
CA GLY A 388 8.75 -19.79 16.92
C GLY A 388 9.16 -21.23 16.61
N ALA A 389 10.18 -21.69 17.32
CA ALA A 389 10.63 -23.07 17.25
C ALA A 389 9.54 -24.06 17.75
N GLY A 390 9.59 -25.32 17.24
CA GLY A 390 8.65 -26.36 17.65
C GLY A 390 7.19 -26.04 17.27
N ASN A 391 7.00 -25.32 16.18
CA ASN A 391 5.69 -24.91 15.67
C ASN A 391 4.84 -24.15 16.70
N THR A 392 5.48 -23.30 17.51
CA THR A 392 4.78 -22.40 18.42
C THR A 392 4.47 -21.07 17.72
N TYR A 393 3.43 -20.40 18.18
CA TYR A 393 3.15 -19.04 17.72
C TYR A 393 2.70 -18.14 18.89
N LYS A 394 2.87 -16.85 18.68
CA LYS A 394 2.20 -15.77 19.39
C LYS A 394 1.46 -14.94 18.36
N TRP A 395 0.24 -14.56 18.69
CA TRP A 395 -0.60 -13.69 17.87
C TRP A 395 -1.09 -12.54 18.73
N ASP A 396 -0.95 -11.34 18.25
CA ASP A 396 -1.46 -10.14 18.88
C ASP A 396 -2.22 -9.30 17.84
N VAL A 397 -3.35 -8.76 18.26
CA VAL A 397 -4.13 -7.80 17.51
C VAL A 397 -4.39 -6.59 18.39
N SER A 398 -4.06 -5.43 17.88
CA SER A 398 -4.47 -4.15 18.47
C SER A 398 -5.65 -3.63 17.66
N VAL A 399 -6.81 -3.54 18.29
CA VAL A 399 -8.04 -3.01 17.70
C VAL A 399 -8.37 -1.69 18.38
N ALA A 400 -8.54 -0.66 17.61
CA ALA A 400 -9.12 0.59 18.10
C ALA A 400 -10.64 0.52 17.86
N ASN A 401 -11.41 0.36 18.92
CA ASN A 401 -12.88 0.38 18.89
C ASN A 401 -13.40 1.47 19.81
N GLY A 402 -14.29 2.30 19.32
CA GLY A 402 -15.02 3.25 20.18
C GLY A 402 -15.58 4.42 19.41
N MET A 403 -16.51 5.12 20.06
CA MET A 403 -17.02 6.41 19.60
C MET A 403 -16.04 7.53 19.93
N VAL A 404 -16.15 8.62 19.20
CA VAL A 404 -15.41 9.88 19.46
C VAL A 404 -15.54 10.25 20.94
N GLY A 405 -14.40 10.38 21.62
CA GLY A 405 -14.32 10.62 23.08
C GLY A 405 -14.24 9.37 23.95
N ASN A 406 -14.33 8.16 23.37
CA ASN A 406 -14.19 6.91 24.12
C ASN A 406 -13.64 5.78 23.25
N ILE A 407 -12.48 6.01 22.63
CA ILE A 407 -11.78 4.98 21.86
C ILE A 407 -11.10 4.02 22.83
N LYS A 408 -11.63 2.82 22.90
CA LYS A 408 -11.00 1.73 23.67
C LYS A 408 -10.03 0.97 22.76
N PHE A 409 -8.76 1.04 23.08
CA PHE A 409 -7.77 0.16 22.48
C PHE A 409 -7.87 -1.21 23.17
N GLN A 410 -8.33 -2.19 22.44
CA GLN A 410 -8.30 -3.58 22.90
C GLN A 410 -7.11 -4.28 22.26
N SER A 411 -6.20 -4.79 23.09
CA SER A 411 -5.19 -5.72 22.64
C SER A 411 -5.68 -7.12 22.97
N VAL A 412 -5.90 -7.91 21.94
CA VAL A 412 -6.21 -9.33 22.07
C VAL A 412 -4.96 -10.10 21.68
N ASN A 413 -4.51 -11.00 22.56
CA ASN A 413 -3.38 -11.86 22.28
C ASN A 413 -3.76 -13.33 22.45
N SER A 414 -3.10 -14.18 21.72
CA SER A 414 -3.23 -15.62 21.81
C SER A 414 -1.87 -16.26 21.55
N SER A 415 -1.68 -17.43 22.08
CA SER A 415 -0.47 -18.24 21.83
C SER A 415 -0.82 -19.72 21.83
N GLY A 416 0.04 -20.51 21.22
CA GLY A 416 -0.18 -21.95 21.15
C GLY A 416 0.73 -22.63 20.15
N LYS A 417 0.23 -23.73 19.62
CA LYS A 417 0.86 -24.50 18.54
C LYS A 417 0.13 -24.23 17.23
N PHE A 418 0.89 -24.23 16.14
CA PHE A 418 0.30 -24.27 14.82
C PHE A 418 0.68 -25.55 14.08
N SER A 419 -0.13 -25.90 13.09
CA SER A 419 0.15 -26.97 12.15
C SER A 419 -0.18 -26.51 10.73
N VAL A 420 0.43 -27.16 9.76
CA VAL A 420 0.15 -26.99 8.33
C VAL A 420 -0.40 -28.32 7.83
N PRO A 421 -1.73 -28.58 7.98
CA PRO A 421 -2.34 -29.87 7.69
C PRO A 421 -2.24 -30.26 6.21
N ASN A 422 -2.23 -29.25 5.34
CA ASN A 422 -1.84 -29.33 3.95
C ASN A 422 -1.12 -28.05 3.57
N SER A 423 -0.45 -28.03 2.43
CA SER A 423 0.38 -26.88 2.02
C SER A 423 -0.41 -25.58 1.74
N TRP A 424 -1.73 -25.59 1.89
CA TRP A 424 -2.62 -24.48 1.61
C TRP A 424 -3.46 -24.06 2.82
N GLN A 425 -3.15 -24.60 4.00
CA GLN A 425 -3.85 -24.26 5.24
C GLN A 425 -2.89 -24.18 6.42
N VAL A 426 -3.16 -23.26 7.31
CA VAL A 426 -2.52 -23.16 8.63
C VAL A 426 -3.58 -23.22 9.71
N THR A 427 -3.43 -24.16 10.65
CA THR A 427 -4.32 -24.32 11.81
C THR A 427 -3.59 -23.87 13.07
N PHE A 428 -4.20 -22.97 13.81
CA PHE A 428 -3.77 -22.47 15.11
C PHE A 428 -4.58 -23.14 16.21
N SER A 429 -3.92 -23.60 17.26
CA SER A 429 -4.60 -24.30 18.37
C SER A 429 -5.47 -23.39 19.22
N ASN A 430 -5.21 -22.08 19.22
CA ASN A 430 -5.90 -21.14 20.09
C ASN A 430 -5.85 -19.71 19.51
N ILE A 431 -6.88 -19.29 18.80
CA ILE A 431 -7.13 -17.88 18.45
C ILE A 431 -8.38 -17.45 19.21
N GLN A 432 -8.21 -16.55 20.18
CA GLN A 432 -9.31 -16.08 21.04
C GLN A 432 -10.06 -17.23 21.75
N GLY A 433 -9.31 -18.19 22.30
CA GLY A 433 -9.88 -19.31 23.05
C GLY A 433 -10.33 -20.51 22.22
N LYS A 434 -10.23 -20.48 20.87
CA LYS A 434 -10.68 -21.54 19.98
C LYS A 434 -9.63 -21.91 18.94
N PRO A 435 -9.58 -23.17 18.50
CA PRO A 435 -8.81 -23.54 17.31
C PRO A 435 -9.36 -22.82 16.08
N LYS A 436 -8.46 -22.35 15.19
CA LYS A 436 -8.83 -21.68 13.96
C LYS A 436 -7.94 -22.12 12.81
N THR A 437 -8.54 -22.45 11.67
CA THR A 437 -7.85 -22.78 10.42
C THR A 437 -8.09 -21.67 9.41
N TYR A 438 -7.01 -21.25 8.77
CA TYR A 438 -7.01 -20.25 7.69
C TYR A 438 -6.54 -20.93 6.41
N SER A 439 -7.10 -20.54 5.28
CA SER A 439 -6.44 -20.74 3.98
C SER A 439 -5.11 -19.98 3.98
N ALA A 440 -4.05 -20.60 3.50
CA ALA A 440 -2.73 -20.01 3.56
C ALA A 440 -1.98 -20.15 2.23
N SER A 441 -1.33 -19.10 1.80
CA SER A 441 -0.45 -19.12 0.64
C SER A 441 0.60 -18.01 0.73
N PHE A 442 1.66 -18.15 -0.05
CA PHE A 442 2.61 -17.08 -0.29
C PHE A 442 2.40 -16.45 -1.68
N ALA A 443 2.58 -15.14 -1.78
CA ALA A 443 2.86 -14.46 -3.03
C ALA A 443 4.31 -14.01 -3.04
N ALA A 444 5.02 -14.23 -4.14
CA ALA A 444 6.41 -13.82 -4.30
C ALA A 444 6.50 -12.34 -4.67
N VAL A 445 7.48 -11.67 -4.09
CA VAL A 445 7.91 -10.30 -4.41
C VAL A 445 9.43 -10.28 -4.53
N LYS A 446 10.01 -9.22 -5.09
CA LYS A 446 11.47 -9.16 -5.25
C LYS A 446 12.18 -9.31 -3.89
N GLY A 447 12.87 -10.42 -3.71
CA GLY A 447 13.65 -10.70 -2.51
C GLY A 447 12.86 -11.14 -1.27
N ALA A 448 11.52 -11.27 -1.33
CA ALA A 448 10.71 -11.63 -0.19
C ALA A 448 9.42 -12.37 -0.59
N ARG A 449 8.60 -12.72 0.40
CA ARG A 449 7.24 -13.22 0.19
C ARG A 449 6.24 -12.54 1.11
N ILE A 450 5.02 -12.45 0.65
CA ILE A 450 3.85 -12.02 1.41
C ILE A 450 3.08 -13.27 1.82
N LEU A 451 2.83 -13.43 3.11
CA LEU A 451 1.96 -14.50 3.63
C LEU A 451 0.51 -14.03 3.56
N TRP A 452 -0.33 -14.83 2.94
CA TRP A 452 -1.77 -14.67 2.96
C TRP A 452 -2.39 -15.67 3.94
N LEU A 453 -3.21 -15.15 4.87
CA LEU A 453 -4.09 -15.96 5.72
C LEU A 453 -5.52 -15.50 5.43
N ASP A 454 -6.31 -16.36 4.78
CA ASP A 454 -7.56 -16.02 4.10
C ASP A 454 -7.35 -14.81 3.14
N SER A 455 -8.05 -13.71 3.35
CA SER A 455 -7.93 -12.47 2.56
C SER A 455 -6.93 -11.45 3.15
N THR A 456 -6.23 -11.78 4.24
CA THR A 456 -5.33 -10.84 4.93
C THR A 456 -3.88 -11.12 4.56
N ALA A 457 -3.19 -10.08 4.09
CA ALA A 457 -1.78 -10.12 3.74
C ALA A 457 -0.90 -9.76 4.94
N PHE A 458 0.19 -10.49 5.12
CA PHE A 458 1.19 -10.26 6.17
C PHE A 458 2.58 -10.18 5.54
N GLY A 459 3.31 -9.11 5.88
CA GLY A 459 4.71 -8.98 5.55
C GLY A 459 5.61 -9.51 6.66
N LYS A 460 6.74 -10.10 6.27
CA LYS A 460 7.76 -10.53 7.21
C LYS A 460 8.51 -9.31 7.73
N VAL A 461 8.67 -9.21 9.06
CA VAL A 461 9.46 -8.17 9.73
C VAL A 461 10.64 -8.82 10.42
N ASN A 462 11.81 -8.20 10.27
CA ASN A 462 13.06 -8.65 10.89
C ASN A 462 13.15 -8.20 12.34
#